data_7503993ca7bb35a9336543a8fe8801bd
#
_entry.id   7503993ca7bb35a9336543a8fe8801bd
#
_cell.length_a   1.000
_cell.length_b   1.000
_cell.length_c   1.000
_cell.angle_alpha   90.00
_cell.angle_beta   90.00
_cell.angle_gamma   90.00
#
_symmetry.space_group_name_H-M   'P 1'
#
loop_
_entity.id
_entity.type
_entity.pdbx_description
1 polymer ?
#
loop_
_entity_poly.entity_id
_entity_poly.type
_entity_poly.pdbx_seq_one_letter_code
_entity_poly.pdbx_strand_id
1 'polypeptide(L)'
;MNLSNKKYNIIYADPPWSFGSKAYQDNNREFDKLENHYGTMTIQDIKNLKIPTFNDCVCFMWTTDAHLKEALEVMESWGFKYKTIAFIWVKKYESGSLVYNFAPWTLKSCEICILGIKGIMGKYKKANNVKQLVEAIRTKHSKKPNEVRKRIVDLFGDIPRIELFAREKAEGWDSWGLEV
;
A
#
# COMPACT_ATOMS: atom_id res chain seq x y z
N MET A 1 0.75 -19.00 -4.80
CA MET A 1 2.12 -18.49 -4.51
C MET A 1 2.37 -18.61 -3.02
N ASN A 2 3.49 -19.22 -2.62
CA ASN A 2 3.84 -19.32 -1.20
C ASN A 2 4.75 -18.14 -0.84
N LEU A 3 4.38 -17.41 0.21
CA LEU A 3 5.28 -16.45 0.84
C LEU A 3 6.50 -17.19 1.43
N SER A 4 7.68 -16.54 1.36
CA SER A 4 8.92 -17.08 1.92
C SER A 4 8.78 -17.49 3.39
N ASN A 5 9.53 -18.49 3.83
CA ASN A 5 9.66 -18.84 5.25
C ASN A 5 10.48 -17.80 6.05
N LYS A 6 11.11 -16.84 5.36
CA LYS A 6 11.85 -15.73 5.96
C LYS A 6 10.86 -14.76 6.63
N LYS A 7 11.18 -14.33 7.85
CA LYS A 7 10.37 -13.35 8.58
C LYS A 7 10.87 -11.93 8.38
N TYR A 8 9.97 -10.96 8.55
CA TYR A 8 10.24 -9.55 8.29
C TYR A 8 9.81 -8.66 9.46
N ASN A 9 10.51 -7.53 9.61
CA ASN A 9 10.18 -6.47 10.56
C ASN A 9 9.39 -5.34 9.88
N ILE A 10 9.49 -5.23 8.55
CA ILE A 10 8.75 -4.25 7.76
C ILE A 10 7.98 -4.98 6.67
N ILE A 11 6.67 -4.74 6.63
CA ILE A 11 5.78 -5.12 5.55
C ILE A 11 5.36 -3.84 4.83
N TYR A 12 5.58 -3.78 3.52
CA TYR A 12 5.09 -2.72 2.65
C TYR A 12 4.15 -3.34 1.64
N ALA A 13 2.91 -2.90 1.56
CA ALA A 13 1.88 -3.57 0.78
C ALA A 13 1.04 -2.59 -0.03
N ASP A 14 0.76 -2.95 -1.29
CA ASP A 14 -0.21 -2.27 -2.17
C ASP A 14 -1.24 -3.30 -2.66
N PRO A 15 -2.20 -3.70 -1.80
CA PRO A 15 -3.15 -4.75 -2.17
C PRO A 15 -3.98 -4.38 -3.40
N PRO A 16 -4.28 -5.34 -4.28
CA PRO A 16 -5.11 -5.13 -5.46
C PRO A 16 -6.60 -5.05 -5.07
N TRP A 17 -6.99 -3.90 -4.51
CA TRP A 17 -8.37 -3.66 -4.06
C TRP A 17 -9.35 -3.84 -5.22
N SER A 18 -10.33 -4.74 -5.07
CA SER A 18 -11.41 -4.88 -6.03
C SER A 18 -12.48 -3.81 -5.76
N PHE A 19 -12.76 -2.99 -6.75
CA PHE A 19 -13.92 -2.11 -6.73
C PHE A 19 -15.15 -2.97 -7.04
N GLY A 20 -15.71 -3.62 -6.01
CA GLY A 20 -16.88 -4.49 -6.17
C GLY A 20 -17.99 -3.76 -6.93
N SER A 21 -18.45 -4.39 -7.99
CA SER A 21 -19.41 -3.90 -8.99
C SER A 21 -20.78 -3.44 -8.48
N LYS A 22 -21.03 -3.50 -7.18
CA LYS A 22 -22.35 -3.14 -6.60
C LYS A 22 -22.61 -1.63 -6.47
N ALA A 23 -21.60 -0.78 -6.51
CA ALA A 23 -21.76 0.66 -6.39
C ALA A 23 -21.81 1.40 -7.74
N TYR A 24 -21.50 0.72 -8.87
CA TYR A 24 -21.37 1.33 -10.20
C TYR A 24 -22.01 0.49 -11.30
N GLN A 25 -23.10 -0.22 -11.01
CA GLN A 25 -23.88 -0.94 -12.04
C GLN A 25 -24.71 -0.02 -12.94
N ASP A 26 -24.45 1.28 -12.91
CA ASP A 26 -25.12 2.20 -13.82
C ASP A 26 -24.16 2.71 -14.89
N ASN A 27 -24.43 2.25 -16.14
CA ASN A 27 -23.93 2.77 -17.41
C ASN A 27 -22.51 2.44 -17.85
N ASN A 28 -22.34 1.28 -18.52
CA ASN A 28 -21.52 1.07 -19.74
C ASN A 28 -20.23 1.92 -19.87
N ARG A 29 -19.36 2.02 -18.88
CA ARG A 29 -18.09 2.74 -19.02
C ARG A 29 -16.92 1.92 -18.51
N GLU A 30 -15.93 1.74 -19.38
CA GLU A 30 -14.50 1.39 -19.25
C GLU A 30 -13.88 0.91 -17.91
N PHE A 31 -14.62 0.87 -16.78
CA PHE A 31 -14.13 0.38 -15.49
C PHE A 31 -13.92 -1.13 -15.46
N ASP A 32 -14.67 -1.90 -16.26
CA ASP A 32 -14.48 -3.36 -16.42
C ASP A 32 -13.12 -3.72 -17.04
N LYS A 33 -12.46 -2.78 -17.74
CA LYS A 33 -11.14 -3.01 -18.32
C LYS A 33 -10.00 -2.95 -17.31
N LEU A 34 -10.17 -2.26 -16.19
CA LEU A 34 -9.15 -2.20 -15.13
C LEU A 34 -9.08 -3.51 -14.33
N GLU A 35 -10.22 -4.17 -14.10
CA GLU A 35 -10.24 -5.47 -13.41
C GLU A 35 -9.65 -6.60 -14.27
N ASN A 36 -9.73 -6.48 -15.60
CA ASN A 36 -9.18 -7.47 -16.54
C ASN A 36 -7.66 -7.40 -16.73
N HIS A 37 -7.00 -6.34 -16.30
CA HIS A 37 -5.55 -6.18 -16.45
C HIS A 37 -4.74 -6.61 -15.22
N TYR A 38 -5.36 -6.70 -14.05
CA TYR A 38 -4.69 -7.11 -12.81
C TYR A 38 -5.59 -8.13 -12.11
N GLY A 39 -5.05 -9.31 -11.83
CA GLY A 39 -5.75 -10.31 -11.03
C GLY A 39 -6.13 -9.71 -9.67
N THR A 40 -7.34 -9.16 -9.59
CA THR A 40 -7.89 -8.64 -8.32
C THR A 40 -8.08 -9.79 -7.35
N MET A 41 -7.77 -9.56 -6.09
CA MET A 41 -8.06 -10.50 -5.01
C MET A 41 -9.30 -10.04 -4.26
N THR A 42 -10.12 -10.98 -3.81
CA THR A 42 -11.19 -10.61 -2.89
C THR A 42 -10.61 -10.11 -1.57
N ILE A 43 -11.34 -9.25 -0.87
CA ILE A 43 -10.94 -8.79 0.47
C ILE A 43 -10.68 -9.98 1.40
N GLN A 44 -11.48 -11.04 1.27
CA GLN A 44 -11.32 -12.25 2.09
C GLN A 44 -10.01 -12.99 1.75
N ASP A 45 -9.63 -13.07 0.48
CA ASP A 45 -8.36 -13.70 0.08
C ASP A 45 -7.18 -12.91 0.63
N ILE A 46 -7.24 -11.56 0.57
CA ILE A 46 -6.20 -10.70 1.13
C ILE A 46 -6.11 -10.89 2.66
N LYS A 47 -7.24 -10.94 3.37
CA LYS A 47 -7.29 -11.18 4.82
C LYS A 47 -6.69 -12.54 5.19
N ASN A 48 -6.87 -13.56 4.36
CA ASN A 48 -6.42 -14.92 4.61
C ASN A 48 -4.92 -15.14 4.36
N LEU A 49 -4.21 -14.14 3.81
CA LEU A 49 -2.77 -14.24 3.60
C LEU A 49 -2.03 -14.36 4.93
N LYS A 50 -1.18 -15.39 5.04
CA LYS A 50 -0.29 -15.56 6.19
C LYS A 50 0.99 -14.75 5.99
N ILE A 51 1.03 -13.56 6.58
CA ILE A 51 2.16 -12.65 6.42
C ILE A 51 3.32 -13.09 7.34
N PRO A 52 4.53 -13.36 6.78
CA PRO A 52 5.67 -13.86 7.55
C PRO A 52 6.34 -12.73 8.33
N THR A 53 5.89 -12.51 9.57
CA THR A 53 6.37 -11.43 10.43
C THR A 53 7.19 -11.92 11.61
N PHE A 54 8.16 -11.11 12.05
CA PHE A 54 8.66 -11.21 13.42
C PHE A 54 7.59 -10.73 14.42
N ASN A 55 7.83 -10.97 15.72
CA ASN A 55 6.94 -10.49 16.79
C ASN A 55 6.84 -8.97 16.81
N ASP A 56 7.96 -8.28 16.51
CA ASP A 56 8.01 -6.84 16.33
C ASP A 56 8.04 -6.53 14.84
N CYS A 57 6.96 -6.00 14.31
CA CYS A 57 6.78 -5.72 12.90
C CYS A 57 5.91 -4.48 12.67
N VAL A 58 6.23 -3.71 11.63
CA VAL A 58 5.43 -2.58 11.14
C VAL A 58 4.89 -2.91 9.77
N CYS A 59 3.64 -2.55 9.51
CA CYS A 59 2.99 -2.65 8.21
C CYS A 59 2.68 -1.25 7.68
N PHE A 60 3.12 -0.98 6.46
CA PHE A 60 2.74 0.16 5.65
C PHE A 60 1.85 -0.36 4.52
N MET A 61 0.59 0.05 4.50
CA MET A 61 -0.39 -0.45 3.53
C MET A 61 -1.02 0.70 2.76
N TRP A 62 -0.89 0.66 1.44
CA TRP A 62 -1.57 1.60 0.56
C TRP A 62 -3.05 1.29 0.46
N THR A 63 -3.84 2.33 0.47
CA THR A 63 -5.27 2.25 0.20
C THR A 63 -5.78 3.54 -0.42
N THR A 64 -6.95 3.45 -1.01
CA THR A 64 -7.74 4.63 -1.37
C THR A 64 -8.70 4.97 -0.23
N ASP A 65 -9.20 6.18 -0.22
CA ASP A 65 -10.23 6.60 0.73
C ASP A 65 -11.51 5.75 0.65
N ALA A 66 -11.84 5.23 -0.54
CA ALA A 66 -12.99 4.33 -0.73
C ALA A 66 -12.82 2.96 -0.06
N HIS A 67 -11.57 2.48 0.10
CA HIS A 67 -11.26 1.18 0.70
C HIS A 67 -10.62 1.29 2.08
N LEU A 68 -10.72 2.45 2.73
CA LEU A 68 -10.09 2.65 4.03
C LEU A 68 -10.61 1.66 5.09
N LYS A 69 -11.91 1.38 5.10
CA LYS A 69 -12.51 0.42 6.03
C LYS A 69 -11.95 -0.98 5.82
N GLU A 70 -11.97 -1.45 4.58
CA GLU A 70 -11.45 -2.76 4.19
C GLU A 70 -9.95 -2.88 4.49
N ALA A 71 -9.18 -1.82 4.24
CA ALA A 71 -7.74 -1.80 4.54
C ALA A 71 -7.46 -1.93 6.05
N LEU A 72 -8.26 -1.28 6.89
CA LEU A 72 -8.15 -1.43 8.34
C LEU A 72 -8.48 -2.86 8.78
N GLU A 73 -9.53 -3.45 8.23
CA GLU A 73 -9.91 -4.85 8.52
C GLU A 73 -8.84 -5.86 8.06
N VAL A 74 -8.22 -5.64 6.88
CA VAL A 74 -7.09 -6.46 6.40
C VAL A 74 -5.90 -6.32 7.33
N MET A 75 -5.55 -5.09 7.71
CA MET A 75 -4.44 -4.82 8.63
C MET A 75 -4.61 -5.55 9.96
N GLU A 76 -5.82 -5.54 10.52
CA GLU A 76 -6.16 -6.26 11.76
C GLU A 76 -6.09 -7.78 11.57
N SER A 77 -6.58 -8.31 10.43
CA SER A 77 -6.52 -9.76 10.15
C SER A 77 -5.08 -10.28 10.04
N TRP A 78 -4.14 -9.42 9.62
CA TRP A 78 -2.70 -9.72 9.59
C TRP A 78 -2.03 -9.57 10.97
N GLY A 79 -2.80 -9.20 12.02
CA GLY A 79 -2.35 -9.06 13.40
C GLY A 79 -1.67 -7.73 13.72
N PHE A 80 -1.89 -6.69 12.90
CA PHE A 80 -1.38 -5.34 13.15
C PHE A 80 -2.45 -4.46 13.78
N LYS A 81 -2.04 -3.63 14.72
CA LYS A 81 -2.87 -2.58 15.30
C LYS A 81 -2.60 -1.26 14.58
N TYR A 82 -3.62 -0.70 13.94
CA TYR A 82 -3.54 0.62 13.29
C TYR A 82 -2.99 1.71 14.24
N LYS A 83 -2.16 2.58 13.73
CA LYS A 83 -1.57 3.71 14.47
C LYS A 83 -1.86 5.07 13.84
N THR A 84 -1.64 5.19 12.52
CA THR A 84 -1.75 6.49 11.85
C THR A 84 -1.74 6.32 10.33
N ILE A 85 -2.00 7.40 9.61
CA ILE A 85 -1.63 7.54 8.20
C ILE A 85 -0.15 7.93 8.16
N ALA A 86 0.69 7.04 7.60
CA ALA A 86 2.13 7.26 7.50
C ALA A 86 2.49 8.21 6.37
N PHE A 87 1.90 7.99 5.18
CA PHE A 87 2.19 8.79 4.00
C PHE A 87 0.91 9.16 3.27
N ILE A 88 0.94 10.35 2.63
CA ILE A 88 -0.09 10.85 1.73
C ILE A 88 0.61 11.19 0.42
N TRP A 89 0.32 10.44 -0.63
CA TRP A 89 0.83 10.75 -1.96
C TRP A 89 -0.12 11.69 -2.68
N VAL A 90 0.35 12.92 -2.91
CA VAL A 90 -0.31 13.91 -3.77
C VAL A 90 0.19 13.69 -5.19
N LYS A 91 -0.72 13.31 -6.08
CA LYS A 91 -0.40 12.96 -7.47
C LYS A 91 -0.25 14.20 -8.32
N LYS A 92 0.85 14.28 -9.06
CA LYS A 92 1.14 15.38 -10.00
C LYS A 92 1.30 14.85 -11.42
N TYR A 93 1.01 15.72 -12.39
CA TYR A 93 1.44 15.56 -13.77
C TYR A 93 2.92 16.01 -13.91
N GLU A 94 3.54 15.69 -15.05
CA GLU A 94 4.90 16.19 -15.37
C GLU A 94 4.98 17.72 -15.40
N SER A 95 3.89 18.39 -15.73
CA SER A 95 3.75 19.86 -15.65
C SER A 95 3.82 20.43 -14.23
N GLY A 96 3.79 19.56 -13.20
CA GLY A 96 3.71 19.96 -11.79
C GLY A 96 2.29 20.23 -11.28
N SER A 97 1.29 20.29 -12.16
CA SER A 97 -0.12 20.45 -11.76
C SER A 97 -0.66 19.20 -11.08
N LEU A 98 -1.68 19.37 -10.22
CA LEU A 98 -2.32 18.28 -9.51
C LEU A 98 -3.15 17.41 -10.46
N VAL A 99 -3.09 16.10 -10.25
CA VAL A 99 -3.99 15.15 -10.91
C VAL A 99 -5.30 15.11 -10.14
N TYR A 100 -6.41 15.31 -10.82
CA TYR A 100 -7.75 15.12 -10.27
C TYR A 100 -8.44 13.96 -10.95
N ASN A 101 -8.94 13.02 -10.15
CA ASN A 101 -9.77 11.91 -10.62
C ASN A 101 -11.22 12.13 -10.16
N PHE A 102 -12.16 11.84 -11.04
CA PHE A 102 -13.58 11.92 -10.70
C PHE A 102 -13.96 10.91 -9.61
N ALA A 103 -14.78 11.36 -8.68
CA ALA A 103 -15.39 10.53 -7.64
C ALA A 103 -16.75 11.12 -7.26
N PRO A 104 -17.66 10.35 -6.62
CA PRO A 104 -19.05 10.76 -6.40
C PRO A 104 -19.20 12.06 -5.58
N TRP A 105 -18.29 12.35 -4.67
CA TRP A 105 -18.42 13.47 -3.73
C TRP A 105 -17.40 14.58 -3.98
N THR A 106 -16.13 14.22 -4.16
CA THR A 106 -15.03 15.19 -4.32
C THR A 106 -14.05 14.69 -5.35
N LEU A 107 -13.40 15.59 -6.08
CA LEU A 107 -12.28 15.22 -6.95
C LEU A 107 -11.10 14.71 -6.12
N LYS A 108 -10.57 13.55 -6.48
CA LYS A 108 -9.50 12.87 -5.76
C LYS A 108 -8.14 13.16 -6.38
N SER A 109 -7.17 13.53 -5.56
CA SER A 109 -5.79 13.81 -6.00
C SER A 109 -4.73 13.08 -5.19
N CYS A 110 -5.13 12.32 -4.17
CA CYS A 110 -4.19 11.64 -3.29
C CYS A 110 -4.54 10.16 -3.09
N GLU A 111 -3.54 9.42 -2.64
CA GLU A 111 -3.67 8.10 -2.02
C GLU A 111 -3.00 8.11 -0.65
N ILE A 112 -3.48 7.28 0.25
CA ILE A 112 -2.97 7.20 1.62
C ILE A 112 -2.28 5.87 1.88
N CYS A 113 -1.20 5.93 2.67
CA CYS A 113 -0.51 4.76 3.18
C CYS A 113 -0.70 4.72 4.69
N ILE A 114 -1.47 3.76 5.18
CA ILE A 114 -1.74 3.57 6.59
C ILE A 114 -0.60 2.77 7.25
N LEU A 115 -0.37 3.02 8.54
CA LEU A 115 0.62 2.32 9.35
C LEU A 115 -0.03 1.58 10.49
N GLY A 116 0.31 0.31 10.64
CA GLY A 116 -0.01 -0.52 11.79
C GLY A 116 1.23 -1.17 12.38
N ILE A 117 1.18 -1.50 13.66
CA ILE A 117 2.29 -2.17 14.36
C ILE A 117 1.82 -3.45 15.03
N LYS A 118 2.76 -4.40 15.13
CA LYS A 118 2.71 -5.61 15.94
C LYS A 118 3.92 -5.59 16.87
N GLY A 119 3.71 -5.87 18.15
CA GLY A 119 4.79 -5.79 19.14
C GLY A 119 5.31 -4.36 19.40
N ILE A 120 6.63 -4.22 19.63
CA ILE A 120 7.26 -2.96 20.07
C ILE A 120 8.23 -2.45 19.00
N MET A 121 7.71 -1.65 18.05
CA MET A 121 8.51 -1.10 16.94
C MET A 121 9.28 0.19 17.30
N GLY A 122 8.94 0.85 18.40
CA GLY A 122 9.61 2.10 18.80
C GLY A 122 11.13 1.98 18.96
N LYS A 123 11.62 0.82 19.40
CA LYS A 123 13.06 0.55 19.57
C LYS A 123 13.86 0.51 18.25
N TYR A 124 13.17 0.26 17.12
CA TYR A 124 13.79 0.23 15.79
C TYR A 124 13.77 1.59 15.11
N LYS A 125 13.03 2.57 15.65
CA LYS A 125 12.91 3.89 15.04
C LYS A 125 14.24 4.63 15.02
N LYS A 126 14.69 5.10 13.85
CA LYS A 126 15.98 5.78 13.63
C LYS A 126 15.83 7.28 13.41
N ALA A 127 14.68 7.74 12.92
CA ALA A 127 14.47 9.16 12.60
C ALA A 127 13.11 9.67 13.09
N ASN A 128 13.05 10.97 13.39
CA ASN A 128 11.83 11.68 13.82
C ASN A 128 11.37 12.76 12.84
N ASN A 129 12.10 12.95 11.75
CA ASN A 129 11.89 14.03 10.78
C ASN A 129 11.46 13.55 9.38
N VAL A 130 11.05 12.28 9.25
CA VAL A 130 10.52 11.73 8.01
C VAL A 130 9.17 12.37 7.73
N LYS A 131 9.07 13.04 6.56
CA LYS A 131 7.86 13.78 6.17
C LYS A 131 6.75 12.84 5.71
N GLN A 132 5.51 13.12 6.11
CA GLN A 132 4.32 12.37 5.72
C GLN A 132 3.93 12.63 4.27
N LEU A 133 3.94 13.90 3.82
CA LEU A 133 3.50 14.30 2.49
C LEU A 133 4.54 13.89 1.44
N VAL A 134 4.06 13.23 0.39
CA VAL A 134 4.85 12.82 -0.79
C VAL A 134 4.21 13.43 -2.02
N GLU A 135 4.90 14.36 -2.66
CA GLU A 135 4.50 14.91 -3.95
C GLU A 135 5.29 14.22 -5.06
N ALA A 136 4.62 13.45 -5.89
CA ALA A 136 5.28 12.71 -6.95
C ALA A 136 4.41 12.61 -8.21
N ILE A 137 5.08 12.53 -9.36
CA ILE A 137 4.43 12.36 -10.65
C ILE A 137 3.73 11.01 -10.68
N ARG A 138 2.46 11.01 -11.14
CA ARG A 138 1.72 9.80 -11.41
C ARG A 138 2.29 9.14 -12.67
N THR A 139 2.89 7.99 -12.52
CA THR A 139 3.34 7.14 -13.62
C THR A 139 2.23 6.21 -14.11
N LYS A 140 2.50 5.46 -15.19
CA LYS A 140 1.58 4.41 -15.69
C LYS A 140 1.35 3.35 -14.60
N HIS A 141 0.15 2.76 -14.61
CA HIS A 141 -0.22 1.61 -13.76
C HIS A 141 -0.23 1.86 -12.25
N SER A 142 -0.47 3.08 -11.78
CA SER A 142 -0.63 3.37 -10.32
C SER A 142 0.58 2.96 -9.46
N LYS A 143 1.78 2.85 -10.05
CA LYS A 143 3.02 2.54 -9.32
C LYS A 143 3.24 3.57 -8.22
N LYS A 144 3.46 3.08 -7.01
CA LYS A 144 3.69 3.94 -5.85
C LYS A 144 5.07 4.61 -5.93
N PRO A 145 5.22 5.84 -5.41
CA PRO A 145 6.50 6.56 -5.45
C PRO A 145 7.64 5.80 -4.76
N ASN A 146 8.77 5.64 -5.45
CA ASN A 146 9.96 4.97 -4.91
C ASN A 146 10.50 5.68 -3.65
N GLU A 147 10.25 6.98 -3.53
CA GLU A 147 10.61 7.79 -2.37
C GLU A 147 10.03 7.21 -1.07
N VAL A 148 8.85 6.57 -1.12
CA VAL A 148 8.24 5.97 0.07
C VAL A 148 9.07 4.83 0.62
N ARG A 149 9.61 3.94 -0.24
CA ARG A 149 10.53 2.89 0.19
C ARG A 149 11.76 3.46 0.90
N LYS A 150 12.34 4.53 0.35
CA LYS A 150 13.47 5.24 0.97
C LYS A 150 13.08 5.80 2.34
N ARG A 151 11.96 6.51 2.43
CA ARG A 151 11.46 7.08 3.70
C ARG A 151 11.20 6.02 4.77
N ILE A 152 10.72 4.83 4.40
CA ILE A 152 10.55 3.70 5.33
C ILE A 152 11.91 3.24 5.87
N VAL A 153 12.92 3.15 5.02
CA VAL A 153 14.29 2.80 5.43
C VAL A 153 14.91 3.91 6.29
N ASP A 154 14.70 5.18 5.93
CA ASP A 154 15.14 6.32 6.76
C ASP A 154 14.50 6.26 8.17
N LEU A 155 13.24 5.82 8.27
CA LEU A 155 12.51 5.73 9.53
C LEU A 155 12.94 4.58 10.43
N PHE A 156 13.26 3.40 9.86
CA PHE A 156 13.53 2.17 10.63
C PHE A 156 14.92 1.57 10.42
N GLY A 157 15.70 2.07 9.45
CA GLY A 157 17.00 1.52 9.11
C GLY A 157 16.93 0.28 8.22
N ASP A 158 18.10 -0.33 8.01
CA ASP A 158 18.28 -1.52 7.19
C ASP A 158 17.97 -2.79 7.99
N ILE A 159 16.68 -3.09 8.15
CA ILE A 159 16.18 -4.30 8.80
C ILE A 159 15.37 -5.15 7.81
N PRO A 160 15.15 -6.45 8.10
CA PRO A 160 14.41 -7.36 7.20
C PRO A 160 13.07 -6.79 6.75
N ARG A 161 12.89 -6.65 5.44
CA ARG A 161 11.71 -6.02 4.83
C ARG A 161 11.27 -6.70 3.56
N ILE A 162 9.97 -6.65 3.30
CA ILE A 162 9.35 -7.20 2.10
C ILE A 162 8.29 -6.24 1.56
N GLU A 163 8.21 -6.15 0.22
CA GLU A 163 7.09 -5.55 -0.47
C GLU A 163 6.14 -6.64 -0.96
N LEU A 164 4.88 -6.56 -0.50
CA LEU A 164 3.80 -7.44 -0.92
C LEU A 164 3.02 -6.81 -2.07
N PHE A 165 2.58 -7.64 -3.02
CA PHE A 165 1.94 -7.22 -4.26
C PHE A 165 2.86 -6.33 -5.12
N ALA A 166 4.17 -6.61 -5.02
CA ALA A 166 5.20 -5.88 -5.73
C ALA A 166 5.04 -6.02 -7.25
N ARG A 167 5.23 -4.90 -7.96
CA ARG A 167 5.22 -4.83 -9.43
C ARG A 167 6.63 -4.83 -10.02
N GLU A 168 7.64 -4.65 -9.20
CA GLU A 168 9.04 -4.66 -9.58
C GLU A 168 9.89 -5.07 -8.38
N LYS A 169 11.08 -5.56 -8.66
CA LYS A 169 12.09 -5.79 -7.62
C LYS A 169 12.75 -4.45 -7.27
N ALA A 170 12.90 -4.19 -5.98
CA ALA A 170 13.59 -3.01 -5.48
C ALA A 170 14.83 -3.44 -4.67
N GLU A 171 15.94 -2.71 -4.84
CA GLU A 171 17.17 -2.99 -4.13
C GLU A 171 16.96 -2.95 -2.61
N GLY A 172 17.48 -3.97 -1.93
CA GLY A 172 17.36 -4.13 -0.48
C GLY A 172 15.96 -4.51 0.01
N TRP A 173 15.01 -4.84 -0.88
CA TRP A 173 13.68 -5.33 -0.54
C TRP A 173 13.47 -6.74 -1.08
N ASP A 174 12.98 -7.65 -0.25
CA ASP A 174 12.37 -8.86 -0.76
C ASP A 174 11.02 -8.49 -1.40
N SER A 175 10.58 -9.26 -2.38
CA SER A 175 9.38 -8.95 -3.16
C SER A 175 8.48 -10.18 -3.27
N TRP A 176 7.18 -9.97 -3.18
CA TRP A 176 6.16 -10.96 -3.47
C TRP A 176 5.00 -10.30 -4.24
N GLY A 177 4.67 -10.84 -5.40
CA GLY A 177 3.63 -10.31 -6.28
C GLY A 177 3.52 -11.12 -7.57
N LEU A 178 2.59 -10.74 -8.44
CA LEU A 178 2.38 -11.41 -9.73
C LEU A 178 3.39 -10.99 -10.81
N GLU A 179 4.03 -9.83 -10.63
CA GLU A 179 4.90 -9.21 -11.63
C GLU A 179 6.41 -9.32 -11.28
N VAL A 180 6.80 -10.09 -10.20
CA VAL A 180 8.16 -10.20 -9.70
C VAL A 180 8.64 -11.64 -9.57
#